data_1396f897c7ab27b4a8568e1ba9f934b2
#
_entry.id   1396f897c7ab27b4a8568e1ba9f934b2
#
_cell.length_a   1.000
_cell.length_b   1.000
_cell.length_c   1.000
_cell.angle_alpha   90.00
_cell.angle_beta   90.00
_cell.angle_gamma   90.00
#
_symmetry.space_group_name_H-M   'P 1'
#
loop_
_entity.id
_entity.type
_entity.pdbx_description
1 polymer ?
#
loop_
_entity_poly.entity_id
_entity_poly.type
_entity_poly.pdbx_seq_one_letter_code
_entity_poly.pdbx_strand_id
1 'polypeptide(L)'
;MLLRMSTLLLRTLREEPAEAEVPSHRLLLRAGYVRRAAPGGYTWLPLGKLVLDRITAVVREEMTAIGGQEVAFPALLPREPYETSNRWTEYGDDIFTLQDRRGADYLLAPTHEEMFTLLVQDMTSSYRDFPLVLFQVQTKFRDEARPRAGLLRGREFLMKDAYSFTLTDEGLVQAYAEMRAAYQRIFRRIGLSHTIVSAMSGAMGGSASEEFLAGADVGEDTFVGCTTCDYAANTEAVTTPVPAARPIPAGAPAVHDTPDTPTIASLVDLANARQLAGRTDWTAADTLKNVVVTVRHPGRDDELLMIGVPGDREVDLKRLDAALAPATAALFDDFDSRPDLIKGYIGPQGSKVRYLADPRVAPGTAWLTGANQPGRHAVDVVAGRDFTPDGTIEAAEVRAGDPCPACGSGELTIRRGIEIGHIFQLGRRYTDAFKVDVLGVDGKPVRPTMGSYGIGVSRAVAAIAEQHHDDRGLLWPDEVGPADVHIVAAGRDGQVEAALALAGTLVEAGLRVLVDDRPQLSAGVKFTDAELIGIARTVVVGRRLAEGMAEFRNRRTGERADVLITDIPRVITSALG
;
A
#
# COMPACT_ATOMS: atom_id res chain seq x y z
N MET A 1 -19.82 2.32 -28.52
CA MET A 1 -19.57 3.72 -28.12
C MET A 1 -18.57 4.35 -29.10
N LEU A 2 -18.84 5.56 -29.60
CA LEU A 2 -17.97 6.31 -30.51
C LEU A 2 -17.48 7.60 -29.85
N LEU A 3 -16.16 7.79 -29.81
CA LEU A 3 -15.48 9.01 -29.37
C LEU A 3 -14.72 9.61 -30.56
N ARG A 4 -14.89 10.91 -30.83
CA ARG A 4 -14.22 11.63 -31.91
C ARG A 4 -13.27 12.66 -31.33
N MET A 5 -11.99 12.58 -31.67
CA MET A 5 -10.98 13.50 -31.12
C MET A 5 -11.16 14.96 -31.59
N SER A 6 -11.91 15.18 -32.69
CA SER A 6 -12.25 16.53 -33.15
C SER A 6 -13.23 17.25 -32.21
N THR A 7 -14.04 16.52 -31.43
CA THR A 7 -15.09 17.09 -30.55
C THR A 7 -14.88 16.74 -29.07
N LEU A 8 -14.01 15.77 -28.77
CA LEU A 8 -13.70 15.37 -27.41
C LEU A 8 -12.85 16.45 -26.71
N LEU A 9 -13.17 16.76 -25.45
CA LEU A 9 -12.30 17.58 -24.60
C LEU A 9 -11.02 16.78 -24.28
N LEU A 10 -10.11 16.78 -25.22
CA LEU A 10 -8.83 16.07 -25.13
C LEU A 10 -7.70 16.99 -25.63
N ARG A 11 -6.69 17.17 -24.82
CA ARG A 11 -5.48 17.90 -25.19
C ARG A 11 -4.26 17.19 -24.62
N THR A 12 -3.46 16.62 -25.48
CA THR A 12 -2.15 16.05 -25.15
C THR A 12 -1.10 17.13 -24.94
N LEU A 13 -0.08 16.85 -24.14
CA LEU A 13 1.05 17.76 -23.89
C LEU A 13 2.32 17.17 -24.55
N ARG A 14 3.08 18.02 -25.23
CA ARG A 14 4.37 17.62 -25.84
C ARG A 14 5.47 17.52 -24.80
N GLU A 15 5.51 18.48 -23.89
CA GLU A 15 6.51 18.59 -22.84
C GLU A 15 6.04 17.86 -21.58
N GLU A 16 6.98 17.41 -20.78
CA GLU A 16 6.73 16.83 -19.49
C GLU A 16 6.38 17.93 -18.48
N PRO A 17 5.28 17.80 -17.72
CA PRO A 17 4.96 18.74 -16.65
C PRO A 17 6.06 18.72 -15.58
N ALA A 18 6.58 19.88 -15.20
CA ALA A 18 7.69 20.02 -14.26
C ALA A 18 7.38 19.47 -12.85
N GLU A 19 6.08 19.43 -12.49
CA GLU A 19 5.61 18.90 -11.21
C GLU A 19 5.43 17.37 -11.20
N ALA A 20 5.58 16.70 -12.33
CA ALA A 20 5.32 15.26 -12.44
C ALA A 20 6.58 14.43 -12.20
N GLU A 21 6.65 13.81 -11.01
CA GLU A 21 7.83 13.09 -10.55
C GLU A 21 7.91 11.63 -11.05
N VAL A 22 6.75 10.95 -11.18
CA VAL A 22 6.66 9.50 -11.49
C VAL A 22 6.05 9.27 -12.87
N PRO A 23 6.33 8.12 -13.52
CA PRO A 23 5.83 7.79 -14.86
C PRO A 23 4.31 7.93 -15.00
N SER A 24 3.52 7.36 -14.09
CA SER A 24 2.05 7.46 -14.13
C SER A 24 1.57 8.90 -14.11
N HIS A 25 2.13 9.75 -13.24
CA HIS A 25 1.75 11.14 -13.14
C HIS A 25 2.05 11.90 -14.44
N ARG A 26 3.27 11.73 -14.99
CA ARG A 26 3.66 12.34 -16.26
C ARG A 26 2.76 11.92 -17.41
N LEU A 27 2.55 10.61 -17.57
CA LEU A 27 1.80 10.07 -18.70
C LEU A 27 0.32 10.40 -18.63
N LEU A 28 -0.32 10.31 -17.46
CA LEU A 28 -1.73 10.66 -17.28
C LEU A 28 -2.00 12.16 -17.55
N LEU A 29 -1.09 13.05 -17.15
CA LEU A 29 -1.17 14.48 -17.49
C LEU A 29 -0.95 14.71 -18.99
N ARG A 30 0.13 14.13 -19.56
CA ARG A 30 0.48 14.32 -20.98
C ARG A 30 -0.58 13.78 -21.92
N ALA A 31 -1.12 12.62 -21.63
CA ALA A 31 -2.16 11.97 -22.44
C ALA A 31 -3.57 12.57 -22.26
N GLY A 32 -3.74 13.51 -21.34
CA GLY A 32 -5.03 14.19 -21.15
C GLY A 32 -6.07 13.35 -20.41
N TYR A 33 -5.65 12.52 -19.46
CA TYR A 33 -6.54 11.76 -18.57
C TYR A 33 -6.96 12.56 -17.34
N VAL A 34 -6.04 13.34 -16.79
CA VAL A 34 -6.28 14.19 -15.62
C VAL A 34 -5.65 15.57 -15.78
N ARG A 35 -6.10 16.53 -14.97
CA ARG A 35 -5.46 17.84 -14.74
C ARG A 35 -5.46 18.16 -13.27
N ARG A 36 -4.38 18.75 -12.80
CA ARG A 36 -4.27 19.21 -11.42
C ARG A 36 -5.25 20.35 -11.17
N ALA A 37 -6.10 20.22 -10.16
CA ALA A 37 -7.02 21.23 -9.68
C ALA A 37 -6.43 21.97 -8.46
N ALA A 38 -5.83 21.20 -7.53
CA ALA A 38 -5.19 21.68 -6.31
C ALA A 38 -4.08 20.70 -5.90
N PRO A 39 -3.22 21.02 -4.92
CA PRO A 39 -2.29 20.04 -4.35
C PRO A 39 -3.06 18.81 -3.81
N GLY A 40 -2.79 17.63 -4.39
CA GLY A 40 -3.48 16.37 -4.03
C GLY A 40 -4.91 16.24 -4.55
N GLY A 41 -5.40 17.15 -5.40
CA GLY A 41 -6.71 17.11 -6.03
C GLY A 41 -6.63 17.20 -7.56
N TYR A 42 -7.35 16.32 -8.28
CA TYR A 42 -7.28 16.20 -9.73
C TYR A 42 -8.66 16.22 -10.39
N THR A 43 -8.77 16.94 -11.49
CA THR A 43 -9.92 16.87 -12.39
C THR A 43 -9.75 15.69 -13.34
N TRP A 44 -10.72 14.80 -13.39
CA TRP A 44 -10.79 13.69 -14.33
C TRP A 44 -11.33 14.20 -15.67
N LEU A 45 -10.53 14.11 -16.73
CA LEU A 45 -10.94 14.43 -18.08
C LEU A 45 -11.69 13.25 -18.73
N PRO A 46 -12.37 13.42 -19.87
CA PRO A 46 -13.24 12.37 -20.41
C PRO A 46 -12.62 10.98 -20.54
N LEU A 47 -11.38 10.86 -21.04
CA LEU A 47 -10.71 9.56 -21.14
C LEU A 47 -10.37 8.98 -19.75
N GLY A 48 -9.90 9.83 -18.83
CA GLY A 48 -9.62 9.43 -17.45
C GLY A 48 -10.86 8.97 -16.70
N LYS A 49 -11.99 9.69 -16.90
CA LYS A 49 -13.27 9.32 -16.29
C LYS A 49 -13.76 7.96 -16.80
N LEU A 50 -13.59 7.67 -18.10
CA LEU A 50 -13.94 6.36 -18.67
C LEU A 50 -13.12 5.22 -18.04
N VAL A 51 -11.82 5.39 -17.87
CA VAL A 51 -10.96 4.38 -17.21
C VAL A 51 -11.40 4.18 -15.76
N LEU A 52 -11.61 5.27 -15.02
CA LEU A 52 -12.07 5.23 -13.63
C LEU A 52 -13.40 4.49 -13.50
N ASP A 53 -14.36 4.78 -14.40
CA ASP A 53 -15.69 4.14 -14.40
C ASP A 53 -15.62 2.65 -14.71
N ARG A 54 -14.71 2.22 -15.59
CA ARG A 54 -14.51 0.81 -15.91
C ARG A 54 -13.93 0.03 -14.75
N ILE A 55 -12.90 0.58 -14.10
CA ILE A 55 -12.37 -0.04 -12.88
C ILE A 55 -13.48 -0.14 -11.83
N THR A 56 -14.27 0.92 -11.68
CA THR A 56 -15.42 0.94 -10.77
C THR A 56 -16.45 -0.14 -11.10
N ALA A 57 -16.73 -0.35 -12.41
CA ALA A 57 -17.66 -1.39 -12.86
C ALA A 57 -17.16 -2.79 -12.51
N VAL A 58 -15.88 -3.10 -12.79
CA VAL A 58 -15.25 -4.38 -12.41
C VAL A 58 -15.36 -4.61 -10.90
N VAL A 59 -15.07 -3.59 -10.11
CA VAL A 59 -15.17 -3.66 -8.64
C VAL A 59 -16.60 -3.97 -8.21
N ARG A 60 -17.61 -3.28 -8.77
CA ARG A 60 -19.04 -3.51 -8.45
C ARG A 60 -19.51 -4.92 -8.82
N GLU A 61 -19.11 -5.39 -9.99
CA GLU A 61 -19.45 -6.74 -10.46
C GLU A 61 -18.93 -7.82 -9.50
N GLU A 62 -17.66 -7.75 -9.12
CA GLU A 62 -17.05 -8.72 -8.21
C GLU A 62 -17.58 -8.62 -6.77
N MET A 63 -17.89 -7.41 -6.30
CA MET A 63 -18.52 -7.23 -4.99
C MET A 63 -19.94 -7.78 -4.97
N THR A 64 -20.71 -7.55 -6.01
CA THR A 64 -22.09 -8.10 -6.15
C THR A 64 -22.04 -9.63 -6.27
N ALA A 65 -21.06 -10.19 -6.98
CA ALA A 65 -20.90 -11.63 -7.16
C ALA A 65 -20.68 -12.41 -5.84
N ILE A 66 -20.13 -11.75 -4.80
CA ILE A 66 -19.98 -12.33 -3.46
C ILE A 66 -21.15 -11.96 -2.51
N GLY A 67 -22.27 -11.46 -3.05
CA GLY A 67 -23.45 -11.09 -2.27
C GLY A 67 -23.37 -9.72 -1.60
N GLY A 68 -22.39 -8.89 -1.93
CA GLY A 68 -22.27 -7.52 -1.44
C GLY A 68 -23.42 -6.64 -1.96
N GLN A 69 -23.96 -5.80 -1.07
CA GLN A 69 -25.04 -4.86 -1.36
C GLN A 69 -24.48 -3.44 -1.35
N GLU A 70 -24.69 -2.71 -2.46
CA GLU A 70 -24.19 -1.32 -2.56
C GLU A 70 -25.12 -0.36 -1.84
N VAL A 71 -24.53 0.50 -1.01
CA VAL A 71 -25.19 1.63 -0.33
C VAL A 71 -24.44 2.92 -0.65
N ALA A 72 -25.00 4.06 -0.30
CA ALA A 72 -24.35 5.36 -0.46
C ALA A 72 -24.55 6.20 0.79
N PHE A 73 -23.46 6.55 1.45
CA PHE A 73 -23.47 7.44 2.61
C PHE A 73 -23.12 8.88 2.20
N PRO A 74 -23.47 9.89 3.01
CA PRO A 74 -22.91 11.23 2.86
C PRO A 74 -21.40 11.23 3.11
N ALA A 75 -20.69 12.15 2.43
CA ALA A 75 -19.27 12.39 2.69
C ALA A 75 -19.03 13.39 3.83
N LEU A 76 -20.04 14.23 4.13
CA LEU A 76 -20.04 15.14 5.28
C LEU A 76 -20.66 14.41 6.48
N LEU A 77 -19.83 14.12 7.49
CA LEU A 77 -20.20 13.26 8.62
C LEU A 77 -20.16 14.02 9.94
N PRO A 78 -21.07 13.69 10.90
CA PRO A 78 -21.05 14.29 12.22
C PRO A 78 -19.86 13.77 13.05
N ARG A 79 -19.40 14.57 14.00
CA ARG A 79 -18.26 14.28 14.89
C ARG A 79 -18.53 13.13 15.86
N GLU A 80 -19.73 13.04 16.42
CA GLU A 80 -20.06 12.18 17.56
C GLU A 80 -19.77 10.69 17.31
N PRO A 81 -20.07 10.09 16.14
CA PRO A 81 -19.71 8.70 15.88
C PRO A 81 -18.18 8.45 15.94
N TYR A 82 -17.39 9.41 15.47
CA TYR A 82 -15.92 9.30 15.46
C TYR A 82 -15.31 9.50 16.84
N GLU A 83 -15.95 10.28 17.71
CA GLU A 83 -15.60 10.34 19.14
C GLU A 83 -15.93 9.00 19.84
N THR A 84 -17.07 8.41 19.55
CA THR A 84 -17.50 7.15 20.14
C THR A 84 -16.54 6.00 19.80
N SER A 85 -16.00 5.98 18.58
CA SER A 85 -14.98 5.00 18.15
C SER A 85 -13.56 5.37 18.56
N ASN A 86 -13.33 6.55 19.13
CA ASN A 86 -12.04 7.20 19.43
C ASN A 86 -11.24 7.61 18.19
N ARG A 87 -11.79 7.45 16.99
CA ARG A 87 -11.05 7.77 15.74
C ARG A 87 -10.91 9.27 15.50
N TRP A 88 -11.74 10.11 16.10
CA TRP A 88 -11.55 11.56 16.07
C TRP A 88 -10.17 11.97 16.62
N THR A 89 -9.71 11.30 17.68
CA THR A 89 -8.40 11.55 18.28
C THR A 89 -7.29 10.74 17.59
N GLU A 90 -7.55 9.49 17.23
CA GLU A 90 -6.54 8.60 16.63
C GLU A 90 -6.08 9.02 15.23
N TYR A 91 -6.98 9.65 14.43
CA TYR A 91 -6.60 10.19 13.11
C TYR A 91 -5.84 11.52 13.21
N GLY A 92 -6.01 12.27 14.32
CA GLY A 92 -5.31 13.54 14.53
C GLY A 92 -5.51 14.52 13.37
N ASP A 93 -4.40 15.03 12.83
CA ASP A 93 -4.39 16.04 11.78
C ASP A 93 -4.73 15.49 10.37
N ASP A 94 -4.88 14.18 10.21
CA ASP A 94 -5.21 13.58 8.92
C ASP A 94 -6.70 13.73 8.53
N ILE A 95 -7.55 14.25 9.42
CA ILE A 95 -8.98 14.49 9.17
C ILE A 95 -9.23 15.94 8.77
N PHE A 96 -9.92 16.15 7.66
CA PHE A 96 -10.54 17.45 7.37
C PHE A 96 -11.74 17.69 8.29
N THR A 97 -11.62 18.63 9.22
CA THR A 97 -12.70 19.06 10.11
C THR A 97 -13.27 20.40 9.68
N LEU A 98 -14.55 20.62 9.92
CA LEU A 98 -15.26 21.87 9.63
C LEU A 98 -16.42 22.08 10.61
N GLN A 99 -16.91 23.32 10.68
CA GLN A 99 -18.09 23.66 11.46
C GLN A 99 -19.20 24.19 10.56
N ASP A 100 -20.44 23.84 10.87
CA ASP A 100 -21.59 24.43 10.24
C ASP A 100 -21.88 25.86 10.80
N ARG A 101 -22.88 26.54 10.24
CA ARG A 101 -23.27 27.89 10.67
C ARG A 101 -23.80 27.97 12.11
N ARG A 102 -24.10 26.83 12.75
CA ARG A 102 -24.59 26.73 14.12
C ARG A 102 -23.50 26.31 15.10
N GLY A 103 -22.28 26.09 14.58
CA GLY A 103 -21.12 25.68 15.36
C GLY A 103 -21.06 24.17 15.63
N ALA A 104 -21.85 23.34 14.94
CA ALA A 104 -21.73 21.90 15.02
C ALA A 104 -20.51 21.42 14.23
N ASP A 105 -19.74 20.52 14.85
CA ASP A 105 -18.54 19.96 14.23
C ASP A 105 -18.88 18.82 13.27
N TYR A 106 -18.22 18.83 12.13
CA TYR A 106 -18.29 17.81 11.08
C TYR A 106 -16.89 17.43 10.63
N LEU A 107 -16.80 16.32 9.87
CA LEU A 107 -15.61 15.91 9.15
C LEU A 107 -15.96 15.51 7.72
N LEU A 108 -14.99 15.61 6.82
CA LEU A 108 -15.05 14.95 5.52
C LEU A 108 -14.57 13.50 5.69
N ALA A 109 -15.35 12.56 5.20
CA ALA A 109 -15.17 11.12 5.44
C ALA A 109 -13.78 10.59 5.01
N PRO A 110 -12.92 10.14 5.94
CA PRO A 110 -11.71 9.38 5.62
C PRO A 110 -12.01 7.91 5.29
N THR A 111 -12.94 7.31 6.00
CA THR A 111 -13.58 5.99 5.83
C THR A 111 -14.93 6.00 6.54
N HIS A 112 -15.70 4.90 6.55
CA HIS A 112 -17.09 4.91 7.04
C HIS A 112 -17.43 3.76 8.02
N GLU A 113 -16.46 3.20 8.74
CA GLU A 113 -16.68 2.10 9.68
C GLU A 113 -17.83 2.40 10.65
N GLU A 114 -17.84 3.61 11.22
CA GLU A 114 -18.85 4.08 12.16
C GLU A 114 -20.25 4.10 11.54
N MET A 115 -20.33 4.66 10.32
CA MET A 115 -21.61 4.85 9.65
C MET A 115 -22.24 3.53 9.22
N PHE A 116 -21.43 2.58 8.73
CA PHE A 116 -21.91 1.22 8.42
C PHE A 116 -22.36 0.48 9.67
N THR A 117 -21.62 0.64 10.77
CA THR A 117 -21.97 0.02 12.06
C THR A 117 -23.31 0.57 12.60
N LEU A 118 -23.51 1.89 12.53
CA LEU A 118 -24.77 2.53 12.92
C LEU A 118 -25.93 2.12 12.01
N LEU A 119 -25.72 2.01 10.70
CA LEU A 119 -26.75 1.53 9.77
C LEU A 119 -27.18 0.11 10.10
N VAL A 120 -26.23 -0.78 10.37
CA VAL A 120 -26.51 -2.17 10.77
C VAL A 120 -27.24 -2.21 12.11
N GLN A 121 -26.85 -1.38 13.08
CA GLN A 121 -27.53 -1.26 14.38
C GLN A 121 -29.01 -0.87 14.22
N ASP A 122 -29.31 0.07 13.31
CA ASP A 122 -30.68 0.55 13.06
C ASP A 122 -31.54 -0.47 12.31
N MET A 123 -30.94 -1.20 11.35
CA MET A 123 -31.69 -2.02 10.38
C MET A 123 -31.75 -3.50 10.72
N THR A 124 -30.94 -4.01 11.67
CA THR A 124 -30.91 -5.44 11.99
C THR A 124 -31.33 -5.71 13.42
N SER A 125 -31.97 -6.86 13.66
CA SER A 125 -32.47 -7.21 14.99
C SER A 125 -32.24 -8.67 15.37
N SER A 126 -31.95 -9.55 14.42
CA SER A 126 -31.83 -10.99 14.68
C SER A 126 -30.77 -11.68 13.83
N TYR A 127 -30.41 -12.88 14.23
CA TYR A 127 -29.45 -13.73 13.52
C TYR A 127 -29.83 -13.99 12.04
N ARG A 128 -31.09 -13.81 11.67
CA ARG A 128 -31.58 -14.02 10.29
C ARG A 128 -31.13 -12.95 9.32
N ASP A 129 -30.68 -11.80 9.84
CA ASP A 129 -30.19 -10.68 9.05
C ASP A 129 -28.71 -10.85 8.65
N PHE A 130 -28.05 -11.92 9.13
CA PHE A 130 -26.63 -12.21 8.96
C PHE A 130 -26.38 -13.56 8.26
N PRO A 131 -25.25 -13.72 7.52
CA PRO A 131 -24.17 -12.73 7.31
C PRO A 131 -24.59 -11.60 6.39
N LEU A 132 -23.98 -10.42 6.55
CA LEU A 132 -24.27 -9.23 5.77
C LEU A 132 -22.97 -8.64 5.23
N VAL A 133 -22.92 -8.32 3.93
CA VAL A 133 -21.81 -7.60 3.28
C VAL A 133 -22.38 -6.36 2.63
N LEU A 134 -21.94 -5.20 3.08
CA LEU A 134 -22.32 -3.90 2.53
C LEU A 134 -21.08 -3.22 1.94
N PHE A 135 -21.25 -2.44 0.86
CA PHE A 135 -20.17 -1.67 0.28
C PHE A 135 -20.67 -0.36 -0.34
N GLN A 136 -19.74 0.55 -0.57
CA GLN A 136 -19.94 1.75 -1.38
C GLN A 136 -18.73 2.04 -2.26
N VAL A 137 -18.93 2.85 -3.28
CA VAL A 137 -17.84 3.48 -4.06
C VAL A 137 -18.02 4.98 -3.94
N GLN A 138 -17.15 5.61 -3.17
CA GLN A 138 -17.31 7.01 -2.80
C GLN A 138 -15.97 7.73 -2.66
N THR A 139 -15.98 9.04 -2.86
CA THR A 139 -14.86 9.92 -2.58
C THR A 139 -14.54 9.95 -1.09
N LYS A 140 -13.26 9.79 -0.78
CA LYS A 140 -12.70 9.93 0.57
C LYS A 140 -11.77 11.13 0.62
N PHE A 141 -11.60 11.66 1.82
CA PHE A 141 -10.82 12.86 2.10
C PHE A 141 -9.83 12.58 3.23
N ARG A 142 -8.56 12.95 3.01
CA ARG A 142 -7.51 12.92 4.04
C ARG A 142 -6.67 14.17 3.93
N ASP A 143 -6.41 14.85 5.04
CA ASP A 143 -5.56 16.06 5.03
C ASP A 143 -4.09 15.69 4.97
N GLU A 144 -3.74 15.06 3.85
CA GLU A 144 -2.40 14.62 3.57
C GLU A 144 -1.43 15.81 3.56
N ALA A 145 -0.49 15.81 4.50
CA ALA A 145 0.46 16.91 4.67
C ALA A 145 1.36 17.11 3.45
N ARG A 146 1.70 16.02 2.72
CA ARG A 146 2.61 16.04 1.58
C ARG A 146 2.05 15.23 0.40
N PRO A 147 1.01 15.71 -0.28
CA PRO A 147 0.48 15.04 -1.46
C PRO A 147 1.54 15.02 -2.57
N ARG A 148 1.78 13.86 -3.17
CA ARG A 148 2.84 13.63 -4.15
C ARG A 148 2.50 12.50 -5.11
N ALA A 149 3.33 12.31 -6.14
CA ALA A 149 3.19 11.24 -7.11
C ALA A 149 1.80 11.15 -7.78
N GLY A 150 1.15 12.29 -8.02
CA GLY A 150 -0.12 12.37 -8.73
C GLY A 150 -1.28 11.70 -7.99
N LEU A 151 -1.90 10.70 -8.63
CA LEU A 151 -3.04 9.97 -8.06
C LEU A 151 -2.62 8.90 -7.02
N LEU A 152 -1.33 8.67 -6.79
CA LEU A 152 -0.86 7.68 -5.82
C LEU A 152 -1.10 8.16 -4.38
N ARG A 153 -0.89 9.46 -4.11
CA ARG A 153 -1.07 10.05 -2.78
C ARG A 153 -1.69 11.43 -2.86
N GLY A 154 -3.01 11.47 -2.77
CA GLY A 154 -3.82 12.69 -2.85
C GLY A 154 -4.64 12.94 -1.60
N ARG A 155 -5.29 14.11 -1.55
CA ARG A 155 -6.20 14.53 -0.46
C ARG A 155 -7.64 14.12 -0.70
N GLU A 156 -8.00 13.93 -1.97
CA GLU A 156 -9.33 13.52 -2.42
C GLU A 156 -9.17 12.37 -3.41
N PHE A 157 -9.82 11.23 -3.15
CA PHE A 157 -9.68 10.04 -3.98
C PHE A 157 -10.92 9.16 -3.91
N LEU A 158 -11.21 8.44 -5.00
CA LEU A 158 -12.30 7.47 -5.05
C LEU A 158 -11.85 6.15 -4.42
N MET A 159 -12.62 5.66 -3.46
CA MET A 159 -12.41 4.38 -2.79
C MET A 159 -13.66 3.52 -2.88
N LYS A 160 -13.49 2.21 -3.09
CA LYS A 160 -14.47 1.21 -2.69
C LYS A 160 -14.13 0.80 -1.25
N ASP A 161 -15.05 1.02 -0.36
CA ASP A 161 -14.98 0.48 1.00
C ASP A 161 -16.17 -0.45 1.24
N ALA A 162 -15.87 -1.64 1.77
CA ALA A 162 -16.84 -2.68 2.09
C ALA A 162 -16.66 -3.17 3.52
N TYR A 163 -17.74 -3.67 4.09
CA TYR A 163 -17.80 -4.13 5.47
C TYR A 163 -18.62 -5.40 5.55
N SER A 164 -18.07 -6.42 6.20
CA SER A 164 -18.81 -7.64 6.52
C SER A 164 -19.23 -7.64 7.97
N PHE A 165 -20.41 -8.15 8.25
CA PHE A 165 -20.93 -8.38 9.59
C PHE A 165 -21.32 -9.85 9.71
N THR A 166 -20.79 -10.54 10.72
CA THR A 166 -21.07 -11.96 10.99
C THR A 166 -21.28 -12.17 12.49
N LEU A 167 -21.91 -13.28 12.88
CA LEU A 167 -22.22 -13.52 14.28
C LEU A 167 -21.14 -14.32 15.01
N THR A 168 -20.19 -14.89 14.30
CA THR A 168 -19.11 -15.70 14.86
C THR A 168 -17.76 -15.31 14.28
N ASP A 169 -16.68 -15.65 14.97
CA ASP A 169 -15.34 -15.40 14.52
C ASP A 169 -14.98 -16.25 13.28
N GLU A 170 -15.52 -17.49 13.19
CA GLU A 170 -15.39 -18.36 12.01
C GLU A 170 -16.08 -17.73 10.78
N GLY A 171 -17.25 -17.10 10.98
CA GLY A 171 -17.96 -16.37 9.93
C GLY A 171 -17.13 -15.18 9.43
N LEU A 172 -16.44 -14.46 10.33
CA LEU A 172 -15.52 -13.40 9.94
C LEU A 172 -14.35 -13.91 9.10
N VAL A 173 -13.74 -15.03 9.51
CA VAL A 173 -12.65 -15.68 8.75
C VAL A 173 -13.11 -16.08 7.34
N GLN A 174 -14.32 -16.63 7.22
CA GLN A 174 -14.89 -17.00 5.92
C GLN A 174 -15.14 -15.76 5.04
N ALA A 175 -15.80 -14.73 5.57
CA ALA A 175 -16.07 -13.49 4.84
C ALA A 175 -14.76 -12.80 4.39
N TYR A 176 -13.73 -12.84 5.22
CA TYR A 176 -12.40 -12.35 4.91
C TYR A 176 -11.77 -13.13 3.74
N ALA A 177 -11.84 -14.45 3.74
CA ALA A 177 -11.30 -15.29 2.68
C ALA A 177 -12.04 -15.08 1.34
N GLU A 178 -13.36 -14.92 1.36
CA GLU A 178 -14.18 -14.62 0.19
C GLU A 178 -13.82 -13.25 -0.40
N MET A 179 -13.66 -12.23 0.46
CA MET A 179 -13.26 -10.90 0.06
C MET A 179 -11.85 -10.87 -0.53
N ARG A 180 -10.91 -11.58 0.10
CA ARG A 180 -9.54 -11.78 -0.41
C ARG A 180 -9.53 -12.35 -1.83
N ALA A 181 -10.33 -13.38 -2.06
CA ALA A 181 -10.47 -14.01 -3.38
C ALA A 181 -11.11 -13.05 -4.41
N ALA A 182 -12.12 -12.26 -4.01
CA ALA A 182 -12.71 -11.25 -4.86
C ALA A 182 -11.70 -10.17 -5.27
N TYR A 183 -10.86 -9.68 -4.34
CA TYR A 183 -9.80 -8.72 -4.65
C TYR A 183 -8.78 -9.26 -5.65
N GLN A 184 -8.37 -10.52 -5.50
CA GLN A 184 -7.48 -11.16 -6.49
C GLN A 184 -8.10 -11.22 -7.89
N ARG A 185 -9.42 -11.45 -8.00
CA ARG A 185 -10.12 -11.42 -9.29
C ARG A 185 -10.20 -10.00 -9.84
N ILE A 186 -10.56 -9.01 -9.00
CA ILE A 186 -10.60 -7.59 -9.40
C ILE A 186 -9.26 -7.17 -9.98
N PHE A 187 -8.16 -7.36 -9.23
CA PHE A 187 -6.84 -6.90 -9.68
C PHE A 187 -6.35 -7.62 -10.93
N ARG A 188 -6.65 -8.91 -11.06
CA ARG A 188 -6.35 -9.66 -12.29
C ARG A 188 -7.12 -9.11 -13.49
N ARG A 189 -8.43 -8.86 -13.34
CA ARG A 189 -9.29 -8.32 -14.40
C ARG A 189 -8.83 -6.93 -14.85
N ILE A 190 -8.46 -6.06 -13.94
CA ILE A 190 -7.96 -4.72 -14.30
C ILE A 190 -6.48 -4.72 -14.73
N GLY A 191 -5.84 -5.89 -14.80
CA GLY A 191 -4.48 -6.07 -15.30
C GLY A 191 -3.37 -5.74 -14.31
N LEU A 192 -3.65 -5.64 -13.01
CA LEU A 192 -2.63 -5.36 -11.98
C LEU A 192 -1.98 -6.64 -11.47
N SER A 193 -0.67 -6.76 -11.67
CA SER A 193 0.17 -7.72 -10.93
C SER A 193 0.37 -7.24 -9.51
N HIS A 194 0.15 -8.12 -8.54
CA HIS A 194 0.24 -7.77 -7.12
C HIS A 194 0.79 -8.90 -6.27
N THR A 195 1.33 -8.53 -5.12
CA THR A 195 1.71 -9.42 -4.02
C THR A 195 0.80 -9.12 -2.83
N ILE A 196 0.30 -10.18 -2.18
CA ILE A 196 -0.44 -10.04 -0.93
C ILE A 196 0.56 -10.16 0.21
N VAL A 197 0.58 -9.17 1.10
CA VAL A 197 1.51 -9.11 2.22
C VAL A 197 0.77 -9.04 3.53
N SER A 198 1.28 -9.74 4.54
CA SER A 198 0.81 -9.55 5.91
C SER A 198 1.16 -8.15 6.38
N ALA A 199 0.20 -7.47 7.01
CA ALA A 199 0.33 -6.10 7.46
C ALA A 199 -0.06 -5.95 8.94
N MET A 200 0.33 -4.83 9.53
CA MET A 200 -0.13 -4.42 10.86
C MET A 200 -1.44 -3.64 10.74
N SER A 201 -2.41 -3.95 11.58
CA SER A 201 -3.74 -3.31 11.52
C SER A 201 -3.74 -1.82 11.95
N GLY A 202 -2.69 -1.34 12.64
CA GLY A 202 -2.53 0.05 13.06
C GLY A 202 -3.74 0.62 13.81
N ALA A 203 -4.09 1.88 13.53
CA ALA A 203 -5.24 2.57 14.13
C ALA A 203 -6.60 1.95 13.78
N MET A 204 -6.69 1.13 12.73
CA MET A 204 -7.92 0.39 12.40
C MET A 204 -8.23 -0.69 13.44
N GLY A 205 -7.21 -1.26 14.08
CA GLY A 205 -7.31 -2.37 15.03
C GLY A 205 -7.67 -3.69 14.34
N GLY A 206 -7.86 -4.74 15.16
CA GLY A 206 -8.20 -6.06 14.67
C GLY A 206 -7.07 -7.07 14.84
N SER A 207 -7.37 -8.34 14.53
CA SER A 207 -6.47 -9.48 14.77
C SER A 207 -5.56 -9.81 13.58
N ALA A 208 -5.93 -9.41 12.37
CA ALA A 208 -5.18 -9.67 11.14
C ALA A 208 -5.51 -8.65 10.06
N SER A 209 -4.53 -8.34 9.23
CA SER A 209 -4.73 -7.56 7.99
C SER A 209 -3.77 -8.00 6.90
N GLU A 210 -4.19 -7.81 5.65
CA GLU A 210 -3.38 -8.04 4.46
C GLU A 210 -3.51 -6.88 3.49
N GLU A 211 -2.38 -6.46 2.93
CA GLU A 211 -2.32 -5.47 1.86
C GLU A 211 -2.05 -6.13 0.51
N PHE A 212 -2.65 -5.56 -0.52
CA PHE A 212 -2.39 -5.91 -1.92
C PHE A 212 -1.47 -4.86 -2.50
N LEU A 213 -0.21 -5.22 -2.75
CA LEU A 213 0.83 -4.31 -3.23
C LEU A 213 1.11 -4.56 -4.71
N ALA A 214 0.85 -3.58 -5.55
CA ALA A 214 1.30 -3.58 -6.94
C ALA A 214 2.80 -3.25 -6.99
N GLY A 215 3.62 -4.18 -7.47
CA GLY A 215 5.07 -3.98 -7.58
C GLY A 215 5.38 -2.80 -8.51
N ALA A 216 6.12 -1.81 -7.98
CA ALA A 216 6.59 -0.64 -8.72
C ALA A 216 7.74 0.02 -7.96
N ASP A 217 8.79 0.46 -8.68
CA ASP A 217 9.96 1.11 -8.08
C ASP A 217 9.61 2.43 -7.37
N VAL A 218 8.56 3.08 -7.83
CA VAL A 218 8.02 4.32 -7.26
C VAL A 218 7.10 4.09 -6.06
N GLY A 219 6.81 2.83 -5.70
CA GLY A 219 5.96 2.47 -4.57
C GLY A 219 6.48 3.07 -3.26
N GLU A 220 5.58 3.50 -2.39
CA GLU A 220 5.95 4.08 -1.08
C GLU A 220 6.15 3.00 -0.01
N ASP A 221 5.49 1.86 -0.17
CA ASP A 221 5.54 0.77 0.79
C ASP A 221 6.70 -0.17 0.50
N THR A 222 7.41 -0.53 1.57
CA THR A 222 8.51 -1.49 1.51
C THR A 222 8.04 -2.80 2.11
N PHE A 223 8.17 -3.88 1.35
CA PHE A 223 7.79 -5.21 1.80
C PHE A 223 8.87 -6.22 1.49
N VAL A 224 8.82 -7.34 2.17
CA VAL A 224 9.70 -8.48 1.92
C VAL A 224 8.97 -9.60 1.23
N GLY A 225 9.70 -10.34 0.41
CA GLY A 225 9.26 -11.61 -0.15
C GLY A 225 10.34 -12.67 0.02
N CYS A 226 9.93 -13.91 0.26
CA CYS A 226 10.85 -15.03 0.33
C CYS A 226 11.30 -15.48 -1.07
N THR A 227 12.55 -15.94 -1.18
CA THR A 227 13.09 -16.51 -2.43
C THR A 227 12.59 -17.93 -2.72
N THR A 228 12.02 -18.61 -1.72
CA THR A 228 11.73 -20.07 -1.79
C THR A 228 10.26 -20.41 -1.58
N CYS A 229 9.50 -19.60 -0.80
CA CYS A 229 8.08 -19.85 -0.54
C CYS A 229 7.26 -18.58 -0.77
N ASP A 230 5.93 -18.67 -0.63
CA ASP A 230 4.98 -17.57 -0.88
C ASP A 230 4.90 -16.55 0.27
N TYR A 231 5.83 -16.62 1.26
CA TYR A 231 5.85 -15.64 2.35
C TYR A 231 6.15 -14.24 1.82
N ALA A 232 5.26 -13.30 2.16
CA ALA A 232 5.46 -11.88 1.94
C ALA A 232 4.82 -11.10 3.11
N ALA A 233 5.48 -10.02 3.53
CA ALA A 233 5.02 -9.19 4.64
C ALA A 233 5.56 -7.75 4.48
N ASN A 234 4.83 -6.77 5.01
CA ASN A 234 5.41 -5.45 5.26
C ASN A 234 6.58 -5.57 6.23
N THR A 235 7.57 -4.72 6.10
CA THR A 235 8.76 -4.78 6.97
C THR A 235 8.39 -4.75 8.44
N GLU A 236 7.34 -4.00 8.80
CA GLU A 236 6.83 -3.87 10.17
C GLU A 236 6.20 -5.18 10.70
N ALA A 237 5.65 -6.01 9.82
CA ALA A 237 4.96 -7.26 10.17
C ALA A 237 5.87 -8.50 10.13
N VAL A 238 7.13 -8.35 9.75
CA VAL A 238 8.08 -9.47 9.73
C VAL A 238 8.40 -9.90 11.15
N THR A 239 8.25 -11.20 11.44
CA THR A 239 8.73 -11.80 12.70
C THR A 239 10.17 -12.26 12.55
N THR A 240 10.97 -12.07 13.59
CA THR A 240 12.39 -12.43 13.59
C THR A 240 12.59 -13.83 14.13
N PRO A 241 13.20 -14.77 13.38
CA PRO A 241 13.53 -16.08 13.92
C PRO A 241 14.50 -15.99 15.10
N VAL A 242 14.19 -16.71 16.18
CA VAL A 242 15.11 -16.83 17.32
C VAL A 242 16.31 -17.67 16.91
N PRO A 243 17.56 -17.22 17.12
CA PRO A 243 18.74 -17.97 16.74
C PRO A 243 18.84 -19.28 17.53
N ALA A 244 19.44 -20.29 16.91
CA ALA A 244 19.73 -21.54 17.59
C ALA A 244 20.70 -21.29 18.77
N ALA A 245 20.49 -22.03 19.87
CA ALA A 245 21.36 -21.96 21.04
C ALA A 245 22.81 -22.29 20.65
N ARG A 246 23.73 -21.46 21.11
CA ARG A 246 25.20 -21.66 20.97
C ARG A 246 25.82 -22.01 22.30
N PRO A 247 27.05 -22.62 22.33
CA PRO A 247 27.77 -22.82 23.56
C PRO A 247 28.00 -21.49 24.30
N ILE A 248 27.64 -21.43 25.56
CA ILE A 248 27.78 -20.25 26.41
C ILE A 248 29.20 -20.16 26.91
N PRO A 249 29.88 -18.98 26.81
CA PRO A 249 31.19 -18.77 27.43
C PRO A 249 31.18 -19.07 28.95
N ALA A 250 32.18 -19.79 29.44
CA ALA A 250 32.32 -20.10 30.86
C ALA A 250 32.84 -18.87 31.60
N GLY A 251 32.26 -18.58 32.78
CA GLY A 251 32.71 -17.51 33.65
C GLY A 251 31.86 -16.24 33.57
N ALA A 252 32.24 -15.25 34.40
CA ALA A 252 31.59 -13.93 34.43
C ALA A 252 32.10 -13.06 33.28
N PRO A 253 31.28 -12.07 32.82
CA PRO A 253 31.70 -11.11 31.81
C PRO A 253 33.00 -10.37 32.21
N ALA A 254 33.87 -10.14 31.25
CA ALA A 254 35.09 -9.40 31.44
C ALA A 254 34.95 -7.95 30.94
N VAL A 255 35.22 -6.98 31.81
CA VAL A 255 35.22 -5.55 31.44
C VAL A 255 36.61 -5.16 30.95
N HIS A 256 36.69 -4.51 29.81
CA HIS A 256 37.90 -4.05 29.15
C HIS A 256 37.92 -2.55 28.96
N ASP A 257 39.10 -1.93 29.04
CA ASP A 257 39.30 -0.54 28.66
C ASP A 257 39.25 -0.43 27.11
N THR A 258 38.34 0.32 26.62
CA THR A 258 38.06 0.53 25.16
C THR A 258 37.87 2.03 24.90
N PRO A 259 38.91 2.85 25.13
CA PRO A 259 38.80 4.29 24.95
C PRO A 259 38.52 4.63 23.47
N ASP A 260 37.81 5.73 23.24
CA ASP A 260 37.50 6.28 21.91
C ASP A 260 36.74 5.32 20.97
N THR A 261 35.92 4.42 21.55
CA THR A 261 35.11 3.48 20.79
C THR A 261 33.59 3.66 21.01
N PRO A 262 33.04 4.85 20.75
CA PRO A 262 31.61 5.10 20.96
C PRO A 262 30.71 4.49 19.86
N THR A 263 31.27 3.90 18.81
CA THR A 263 30.55 3.29 17.69
C THR A 263 30.86 1.79 17.59
N ILE A 264 29.92 1.03 17.01
CA ILE A 264 30.12 -0.42 16.79
C ILE A 264 31.37 -0.68 15.94
N ALA A 265 31.60 0.10 14.88
CA ALA A 265 32.75 -0.07 14.01
C ALA A 265 34.09 0.11 14.79
N SER A 266 34.22 1.23 15.53
CA SER A 266 35.44 1.48 16.33
C SER A 266 35.64 0.45 17.44
N LEU A 267 34.55 -0.07 18.03
CA LEU A 267 34.62 -1.13 19.03
C LEU A 267 35.11 -2.45 18.42
N VAL A 268 34.59 -2.86 17.26
CA VAL A 268 34.99 -4.07 16.54
C VAL A 268 36.46 -4.00 16.12
N ASP A 269 36.89 -2.86 15.57
CA ASP A 269 38.29 -2.64 15.18
C ASP A 269 39.25 -2.79 16.40
N LEU A 270 38.91 -2.16 17.52
CA LEU A 270 39.72 -2.26 18.74
C LEU A 270 39.68 -3.68 19.32
N ALA A 271 38.51 -4.34 19.33
CA ALA A 271 38.36 -5.69 19.86
C ALA A 271 39.25 -6.69 19.11
N ASN A 272 39.28 -6.59 17.77
CA ASN A 272 40.14 -7.40 16.91
C ASN A 272 41.64 -7.06 17.12
N ALA A 273 42.00 -5.77 17.15
CA ALA A 273 43.37 -5.32 17.33
C ALA A 273 43.94 -5.76 18.68
N ARG A 274 43.14 -5.77 19.76
CA ARG A 274 43.52 -6.18 21.09
C ARG A 274 43.25 -7.65 21.40
N GLN A 275 42.69 -8.40 20.48
CA GLN A 275 42.34 -9.81 20.65
C GLN A 275 41.48 -10.07 21.90
N LEU A 276 40.44 -9.25 22.10
CA LEU A 276 39.56 -9.37 23.26
C LEU A 276 38.99 -10.80 23.37
N ALA A 277 39.01 -11.37 24.56
CA ALA A 277 38.70 -12.79 24.83
C ALA A 277 39.46 -13.79 23.93
N GLY A 278 40.68 -13.44 23.47
CA GLY A 278 41.48 -14.27 22.59
C GLY A 278 40.98 -14.41 21.16
N ARG A 279 40.02 -13.55 20.72
CA ARG A 279 39.42 -13.56 19.38
C ARG A 279 39.99 -12.44 18.50
N THR A 280 40.08 -12.73 17.19
CA THR A 280 40.52 -11.78 16.14
C THR A 280 39.45 -11.65 15.03
N ASP A 281 38.28 -12.24 15.23
CA ASP A 281 37.21 -12.39 14.26
C ASP A 281 35.89 -11.74 14.72
N TRP A 282 36.00 -10.71 15.60
CA TRP A 282 34.82 -9.94 16.02
C TRP A 282 34.18 -9.24 14.84
N THR A 283 32.87 -9.34 14.77
CA THR A 283 32.00 -8.64 13.77
C THR A 283 30.98 -7.76 14.48
N ALA A 284 30.32 -6.88 13.75
CA ALA A 284 29.22 -6.09 14.29
C ALA A 284 28.10 -6.98 14.85
N ALA A 285 27.86 -8.13 14.25
CA ALA A 285 26.83 -9.08 14.68
C ALA A 285 27.14 -9.75 16.04
N ASP A 286 28.40 -9.73 16.50
CA ASP A 286 28.80 -10.23 17.82
C ASP A 286 28.62 -9.16 18.93
N THR A 287 28.26 -7.94 18.57
CA THR A 287 28.04 -6.83 19.51
C THR A 287 26.55 -6.61 19.79
N LEU A 288 26.23 -6.13 20.99
CA LEU A 288 24.89 -5.74 21.41
C LEU A 288 24.81 -4.23 21.53
N LYS A 289 24.04 -3.61 20.66
CA LYS A 289 23.73 -2.18 20.66
C LYS A 289 22.51 -1.92 21.54
N ASN A 290 22.63 -0.99 22.49
CA ASN A 290 21.53 -0.59 23.37
C ASN A 290 21.12 0.85 23.03
N VAL A 291 19.95 0.98 22.39
CA VAL A 291 19.42 2.26 21.93
C VAL A 291 18.35 2.74 22.91
N VAL A 292 18.49 3.96 23.41
CA VAL A 292 17.47 4.58 24.27
C VAL A 292 16.51 5.38 23.42
N VAL A 293 15.23 5.18 23.66
CA VAL A 293 14.12 5.89 23.00
C VAL A 293 13.20 6.52 24.03
N THR A 294 12.57 7.62 23.66
CA THR A 294 11.45 8.22 24.38
C THR A 294 10.17 7.67 23.78
N VAL A 295 9.37 6.98 24.58
CA VAL A 295 8.06 6.46 24.20
C VAL A 295 6.99 7.45 24.65
N ARG A 296 6.20 7.95 23.69
CA ARG A 296 5.11 8.89 23.92
C ARG A 296 3.80 8.15 23.95
N HIS A 297 3.16 8.13 25.10
CA HIS A 297 1.86 7.49 25.29
C HIS A 297 0.74 8.52 25.16
N PRO A 298 -0.36 8.24 24.44
CA PRO A 298 -1.52 9.10 24.45
C PRO A 298 -2.08 9.30 25.88
N GLY A 299 -2.09 10.53 26.39
CA GLY A 299 -2.66 10.88 27.69
C GLY A 299 -1.87 10.41 28.92
N ARG A 300 -0.60 10.07 28.79
CA ARG A 300 0.32 9.72 29.87
C ARG A 300 1.65 10.45 29.70
N ASP A 301 2.47 10.45 30.76
CA ASP A 301 3.84 10.97 30.69
C ASP A 301 4.71 10.10 29.77
N ASP A 302 5.71 10.73 29.16
CA ASP A 302 6.70 10.07 28.34
C ASP A 302 7.53 9.06 29.16
N GLU A 303 7.85 7.90 28.59
CA GLU A 303 8.66 6.84 29.20
C GLU A 303 9.98 6.70 28.45
N LEU A 304 11.08 6.51 29.19
CA LEU A 304 12.33 6.06 28.58
C LEU A 304 12.34 4.54 28.47
N LEU A 305 12.65 4.05 27.27
CA LEU A 305 12.75 2.64 26.98
C LEU A 305 14.12 2.36 26.32
N MET A 306 14.80 1.31 26.75
CA MET A 306 16.04 0.84 26.12
C MET A 306 15.72 -0.36 25.23
N ILE A 307 16.22 -0.33 24.00
CA ILE A 307 16.05 -1.39 23.00
C ILE A 307 17.40 -2.03 22.70
N GLY A 308 17.52 -3.34 22.97
CA GLY A 308 18.70 -4.13 22.63
C GLY A 308 18.58 -4.76 21.26
N VAL A 309 19.49 -4.44 20.34
CA VAL A 309 19.55 -5.04 19.00
C VAL A 309 20.98 -5.50 18.70
N PRO A 310 21.20 -6.53 17.85
CA PRO A 310 22.54 -6.86 17.36
C PRO A 310 23.21 -5.63 16.74
N GLY A 311 24.50 -5.46 16.95
CA GLY A 311 25.19 -4.23 16.54
C GLY A 311 25.32 -4.04 15.03
N ASP A 312 25.08 -5.09 14.24
CA ASP A 312 24.96 -5.00 12.78
C ASP A 312 23.60 -4.48 12.33
N ARG A 313 22.65 -4.21 13.24
CA ARG A 313 21.30 -3.73 12.94
C ARG A 313 21.06 -2.33 13.47
N GLU A 314 20.21 -1.55 12.77
CA GLU A 314 19.65 -0.32 13.31
C GLU A 314 18.24 -0.57 13.89
N VAL A 315 17.84 0.29 14.82
CA VAL A 315 16.44 0.31 15.27
C VAL A 315 15.58 0.95 14.18
N ASP A 316 14.59 0.21 13.69
CA ASP A 316 13.59 0.69 12.78
C ASP A 316 12.42 1.28 13.58
N LEU A 317 12.30 2.61 13.58
CA LEU A 317 11.26 3.30 14.34
C LEU A 317 9.84 2.94 13.89
N LYS A 318 9.62 2.60 12.60
CA LYS A 318 8.29 2.17 12.14
C LYS A 318 7.90 0.81 12.73
N ARG A 319 8.85 -0.14 12.74
CA ARG A 319 8.63 -1.43 13.40
C ARG A 319 8.39 -1.26 14.89
N LEU A 320 9.17 -0.38 15.53
CA LEU A 320 9.04 -0.08 16.95
C LEU A 320 7.69 0.55 17.27
N ASP A 321 7.25 1.55 16.50
CA ASP A 321 5.94 2.18 16.65
C ASP A 321 4.80 1.18 16.46
N ALA A 322 4.90 0.31 15.45
CA ALA A 322 3.94 -0.76 15.23
C ALA A 322 3.84 -1.72 16.44
N ALA A 323 4.98 -2.07 17.05
CA ALA A 323 5.04 -2.95 18.21
C ALA A 323 4.57 -2.27 19.52
N LEU A 324 4.68 -0.95 19.62
CA LEU A 324 4.30 -0.16 20.80
C LEU A 324 2.90 0.47 20.70
N ALA A 325 2.21 0.33 19.55
CA ALA A 325 0.94 0.99 19.30
C ALA A 325 -0.06 0.86 20.50
N PRO A 326 -0.76 1.93 20.88
CA PRO A 326 -0.89 3.23 20.24
C PRO A 326 0.19 4.28 20.59
N ALA A 327 1.24 3.90 21.33
CA ALA A 327 2.36 4.77 21.65
C ALA A 327 3.33 4.89 20.44
N THR A 328 4.09 5.98 20.40
CA THR A 328 5.12 6.22 19.39
C THR A 328 6.49 6.41 20.05
N ALA A 329 7.55 6.11 19.32
CA ALA A 329 8.92 6.22 19.83
C ALA A 329 9.75 7.23 19.03
N ALA A 330 10.62 7.94 19.73
CA ALA A 330 11.64 8.79 19.12
C ALA A 330 13.00 8.48 19.77
N LEU A 331 14.09 8.65 19.02
CA LEU A 331 15.42 8.49 19.59
C LEU A 331 15.61 9.50 20.72
N PHE A 332 16.14 9.01 21.87
CA PHE A 332 16.48 9.88 22.99
C PHE A 332 17.81 10.61 22.69
N ASP A 333 17.85 11.91 22.90
CA ASP A 333 18.99 12.78 22.57
C ASP A 333 19.54 13.60 23.75
N ASP A 334 18.75 13.78 24.84
CA ASP A 334 19.12 14.57 26.01
C ASP A 334 19.93 13.74 27.05
N PHE A 335 21.09 13.23 26.63
CA PHE A 335 21.96 12.44 27.50
C PHE A 335 22.55 13.27 28.65
N ASP A 336 22.58 14.59 28.54
CA ASP A 336 23.08 15.49 29.61
C ASP A 336 22.17 15.44 30.84
N SER A 337 20.86 15.24 30.65
CA SER A 337 19.91 15.04 31.76
C SER A 337 20.01 13.66 32.41
N ARG A 338 20.71 12.72 31.78
CA ARG A 338 20.82 11.32 32.21
C ARG A 338 22.28 10.84 32.26
N PRO A 339 23.06 11.32 33.22
CA PRO A 339 24.48 10.96 33.34
C PRO A 339 24.73 9.46 33.63
N ASP A 340 23.69 8.71 33.98
CA ASP A 340 23.71 7.26 34.10
C ASP A 340 23.71 6.54 32.74
N LEU A 341 23.35 7.23 31.65
CA LEU A 341 23.30 6.72 30.28
C LEU A 341 24.48 7.25 29.46
N ILE A 342 25.59 6.54 29.48
CA ILE A 342 26.83 7.00 28.84
C ILE A 342 26.79 6.65 27.35
N LYS A 343 26.47 7.64 26.53
CA LYS A 343 26.34 7.49 25.07
C LYS A 343 27.59 6.80 24.49
N GLY A 344 27.34 5.73 23.69
CA GLY A 344 28.40 4.90 23.11
C GLY A 344 28.91 3.77 24.02
N TYR A 345 28.53 3.74 25.31
CA TYR A 345 29.00 2.74 26.29
C TYR A 345 27.85 2.15 27.13
N ILE A 346 26.60 2.28 26.67
CA ILE A 346 25.42 1.78 27.38
C ILE A 346 25.38 0.26 27.28
N GLY A 347 25.26 -0.42 28.43
CA GLY A 347 25.06 -1.86 28.54
C GLY A 347 23.73 -2.23 29.20
N PRO A 348 23.25 -3.47 29.03
CA PRO A 348 22.00 -3.92 29.63
C PRO A 348 22.12 -4.19 31.13
N GLN A 349 23.34 -4.43 31.62
CA GLN A 349 23.58 -4.81 33.00
C GLN A 349 23.40 -3.62 33.97
N GLY A 350 22.55 -3.80 35.00
CA GLY A 350 22.31 -2.79 36.02
C GLY A 350 21.59 -1.53 35.56
N SER A 351 21.04 -1.52 34.36
CA SER A 351 20.18 -0.42 33.87
C SER A 351 18.93 -0.28 34.72
N LYS A 352 18.53 0.97 34.99
CA LYS A 352 17.25 1.30 35.62
C LYS A 352 16.17 1.66 34.64
N VAL A 353 16.51 1.71 33.34
CA VAL A 353 15.58 1.94 32.25
C VAL A 353 14.98 0.59 31.86
N ARG A 354 13.67 0.54 31.66
CA ARG A 354 12.99 -0.65 31.12
C ARG A 354 13.68 -1.11 29.85
N TYR A 355 13.96 -2.40 29.74
CA TYR A 355 14.79 -2.96 28.69
C TYR A 355 14.03 -4.01 27.88
N LEU A 356 13.78 -3.74 26.62
CA LEU A 356 13.24 -4.72 25.66
C LEU A 356 14.33 -5.12 24.67
N ALA A 357 14.31 -6.37 24.21
CA ALA A 357 15.34 -6.87 23.32
C ALA A 357 14.74 -7.47 22.03
N ASP A 358 15.47 -7.31 20.93
CA ASP A 358 15.18 -8.01 19.68
C ASP A 358 15.17 -9.54 19.91
N PRO A 359 14.34 -10.33 19.22
CA PRO A 359 14.29 -11.80 19.35
C PRO A 359 15.64 -12.49 19.16
N ARG A 360 16.59 -11.86 18.45
CA ARG A 360 17.97 -12.39 18.30
C ARG A 360 18.79 -12.35 19.59
N VAL A 361 18.39 -11.51 20.56
CA VAL A 361 19.00 -11.40 21.89
C VAL A 361 18.32 -12.39 22.84
N ALA A 362 18.25 -13.64 22.41
CA ALA A 362 17.59 -14.71 23.15
C ALA A 362 18.47 -15.21 24.34
N PRO A 363 17.84 -15.85 25.37
CA PRO A 363 18.61 -16.48 26.44
C PRO A 363 19.67 -17.44 25.89
N GLY A 364 20.91 -17.31 26.42
CA GLY A 364 22.04 -18.09 25.95
C GLY A 364 22.87 -17.47 24.83
N THR A 365 22.49 -16.31 24.31
CA THR A 365 23.34 -15.54 23.37
C THR A 365 24.39 -14.72 24.14
N ALA A 366 25.63 -14.69 23.65
CA ALA A 366 26.74 -13.97 24.26
C ALA A 366 27.15 -12.76 23.42
N TRP A 367 27.44 -11.65 24.07
CA TRP A 367 27.59 -10.35 23.42
C TRP A 367 28.81 -9.56 23.94
N LEU A 368 29.39 -8.76 23.05
CA LEU A 368 30.26 -7.63 23.38
C LEU A 368 29.39 -6.36 23.43
N THR A 369 29.31 -5.69 24.59
CA THR A 369 28.38 -4.57 24.82
C THR A 369 28.98 -3.52 25.76
N GLY A 370 28.33 -2.37 25.89
CA GLY A 370 28.75 -1.32 26.83
C GLY A 370 28.79 -1.81 28.29
N ALA A 371 29.68 -1.26 29.08
CA ALA A 371 29.82 -1.56 30.51
C ALA A 371 29.23 -0.46 31.43
N ASN A 372 28.46 0.48 30.90
CA ASN A 372 27.93 1.65 31.60
C ASN A 372 29.01 2.52 32.25
N GLN A 373 30.20 2.52 31.69
CA GLN A 373 31.36 3.31 32.14
C GLN A 373 32.02 3.96 30.92
N PRO A 374 32.48 5.23 31.02
CA PRO A 374 33.17 5.88 29.93
C PRO A 374 34.40 5.09 29.47
N GLY A 375 34.50 4.85 28.16
CA GLY A 375 35.64 4.15 27.58
C GLY A 375 35.74 2.66 27.96
N ARG A 376 34.63 2.00 28.33
CA ARG A 376 34.62 0.58 28.70
C ARG A 376 33.52 -0.23 28.08
N HIS A 377 33.88 -1.45 27.66
CA HIS A 377 32.92 -2.47 27.20
C HIS A 377 33.15 -3.80 27.95
N ALA A 378 32.10 -4.60 28.01
CA ALA A 378 32.09 -5.93 28.59
C ALA A 378 32.00 -7.00 27.50
N VAL A 379 32.84 -8.03 27.60
CA VAL A 379 32.86 -9.19 26.70
C VAL A 379 32.19 -10.37 27.37
N ASP A 380 31.61 -11.28 26.61
CA ASP A 380 30.93 -12.50 27.07
C ASP A 380 29.72 -12.22 27.98
N VAL A 381 29.02 -11.11 27.74
CA VAL A 381 27.78 -10.79 28.44
C VAL A 381 26.65 -11.66 27.86
N VAL A 382 26.14 -12.59 28.69
CA VAL A 382 25.17 -13.60 28.26
C VAL A 382 23.75 -13.24 28.67
N ALA A 383 22.84 -13.18 27.69
CA ALA A 383 21.42 -13.00 27.95
C ALA A 383 20.85 -14.20 28.77
N GLY A 384 20.03 -13.91 29.75
CA GLY A 384 19.47 -14.91 30.68
C GLY A 384 20.40 -15.32 31.82
N ARG A 385 21.71 -14.97 31.76
CA ARG A 385 22.69 -15.19 32.84
C ARG A 385 23.12 -13.87 33.51
N ASP A 386 23.57 -12.90 32.71
CA ASP A 386 24.15 -11.64 33.17
C ASP A 386 23.21 -10.46 33.10
N PHE A 387 22.18 -10.56 32.28
CA PHE A 387 21.04 -9.65 32.20
C PHE A 387 19.81 -10.39 31.71
N THR A 388 18.62 -9.88 32.04
CA THR A 388 17.35 -10.40 31.56
C THR A 388 16.53 -9.23 31.02
N PRO A 389 16.14 -9.24 29.73
CA PRO A 389 15.21 -8.24 29.22
C PRO A 389 13.84 -8.33 29.90
N ASP A 390 13.16 -7.20 30.07
CA ASP A 390 11.77 -7.14 30.55
C ASP A 390 10.77 -7.72 29.55
N GLY A 391 11.18 -7.92 28.31
CA GLY A 391 10.42 -8.53 27.23
C GLY A 391 11.16 -8.51 25.90
N THR A 392 10.49 -9.07 24.89
CA THR A 392 10.99 -9.10 23.51
C THR A 392 10.20 -8.13 22.65
N ILE A 393 10.87 -7.48 21.69
CA ILE A 393 10.24 -6.54 20.76
C ILE A 393 10.85 -6.64 19.36
N GLU A 394 10.00 -6.60 18.35
CA GLU A 394 10.41 -6.52 16.94
C GLU A 394 10.78 -5.07 16.58
N ALA A 395 12.05 -4.72 16.77
CA ALA A 395 12.53 -3.35 16.59
C ALA A 395 13.72 -3.21 15.63
N ALA A 396 14.44 -4.30 15.35
CA ALA A 396 15.58 -4.24 14.44
C ALA A 396 15.11 -4.20 12.97
N GLU A 397 15.84 -3.46 12.15
CA GLU A 397 15.60 -3.42 10.69
C GLU A 397 15.67 -4.81 10.06
N VAL A 398 14.81 -5.03 9.07
CA VAL A 398 14.82 -6.23 8.21
C VAL A 398 15.68 -5.95 6.99
N ARG A 399 16.53 -6.91 6.61
CA ARG A 399 17.46 -6.77 5.49
C ARG A 399 17.26 -7.87 4.44
N ALA A 400 17.65 -7.57 3.22
CA ALA A 400 17.81 -8.60 2.19
C ALA A 400 18.85 -9.63 2.66
N GLY A 401 18.55 -10.92 2.43
CA GLY A 401 19.37 -12.03 2.92
C GLY A 401 19.00 -12.53 4.32
N ASP A 402 18.11 -11.85 5.05
CA ASP A 402 17.59 -12.39 6.32
C ASP A 402 16.84 -13.71 6.08
N PRO A 403 16.91 -14.67 7.02
CA PRO A 403 16.20 -15.94 6.88
C PRO A 403 14.68 -15.73 6.91
N CYS A 404 13.98 -16.44 6.04
CA CYS A 404 12.51 -16.39 5.99
C CYS A 404 11.92 -16.98 7.27
N PRO A 405 11.04 -16.27 7.99
CA PRO A 405 10.43 -16.78 9.23
C PRO A 405 9.45 -17.93 9.00
N ALA A 406 8.91 -18.06 7.79
CA ALA A 406 7.92 -19.10 7.47
C ALA A 406 8.56 -20.44 7.09
N CYS A 407 9.56 -20.45 6.20
CA CYS A 407 10.17 -21.71 5.75
C CYS A 407 11.56 -21.97 6.34
N GLY A 408 12.23 -20.97 6.90
CA GLY A 408 13.56 -21.09 7.51
C GLY A 408 14.71 -21.42 6.53
N SER A 409 14.40 -21.74 5.28
CA SER A 409 15.37 -22.15 4.25
C SER A 409 15.58 -21.13 3.15
N GLY A 410 14.63 -20.21 2.96
CA GLY A 410 14.73 -19.11 1.99
C GLY A 410 15.25 -17.83 2.63
N GLU A 411 15.69 -16.92 1.79
CA GLU A 411 16.12 -15.57 2.17
C GLU A 411 15.06 -14.53 1.80
N LEU A 412 15.01 -13.46 2.59
CA LEU A 412 14.13 -12.34 2.30
C LEU A 412 14.74 -11.43 1.24
N THR A 413 13.91 -10.98 0.31
CA THR A 413 14.22 -9.90 -0.65
C THR A 413 13.39 -8.69 -0.31
N ILE A 414 13.96 -7.49 -0.44
CA ILE A 414 13.26 -6.23 -0.22
C ILE A 414 12.71 -5.72 -1.55
N ARG A 415 11.43 -5.35 -1.57
CA ARG A 415 10.72 -4.83 -2.75
C ARG A 415 9.94 -3.59 -2.38
N ARG A 416 9.57 -2.80 -3.39
CA ARG A 416 8.68 -1.65 -3.23
C ARG A 416 7.36 -1.90 -3.94
N GLY A 417 6.28 -1.37 -3.39
CA GLY A 417 4.94 -1.53 -3.93
C GLY A 417 4.04 -0.33 -3.68
N ILE A 418 2.98 -0.28 -4.48
CA ILE A 418 1.88 0.65 -4.33
C ILE A 418 0.73 -0.12 -3.69
N GLU A 419 0.27 0.28 -2.51
CA GLU A 419 -0.91 -0.28 -1.86
C GLU A 419 -2.15 0.02 -2.70
N ILE A 420 -2.75 -1.01 -3.32
CA ILE A 420 -3.96 -0.91 -4.15
C ILE A 420 -5.22 -1.36 -3.43
N GLY A 421 -5.07 -2.14 -2.36
CA GLY A 421 -6.15 -2.59 -1.51
C GLY A 421 -5.66 -3.10 -0.18
N HIS A 422 -6.55 -3.04 0.83
CA HIS A 422 -6.28 -3.50 2.18
C HIS A 422 -7.52 -4.17 2.75
N ILE A 423 -7.35 -5.27 3.46
CA ILE A 423 -8.41 -6.04 4.10
C ILE A 423 -8.09 -6.29 5.57
N PHE A 424 -9.10 -6.16 6.45
CA PHE A 424 -8.94 -6.22 7.91
C PHE A 424 -9.96 -7.14 8.55
N GLN A 425 -9.53 -7.89 9.56
CA GLN A 425 -10.40 -8.54 10.54
C GLN A 425 -10.51 -7.65 11.78
N LEU A 426 -11.50 -6.76 11.83
CA LEU A 426 -11.68 -5.79 12.91
C LEU A 426 -12.23 -6.41 14.20
N GLY A 427 -12.84 -7.59 14.11
CA GLY A 427 -13.50 -8.23 15.25
C GLY A 427 -14.72 -7.43 15.72
N ARG A 428 -14.78 -7.13 17.01
CA ARG A 428 -15.91 -6.41 17.63
C ARG A 428 -15.62 -4.96 17.99
N ARG A 429 -14.49 -4.41 17.56
CA ARG A 429 -14.07 -3.05 17.94
C ARG A 429 -15.18 -2.01 17.78
N TYR A 430 -15.79 -1.93 16.59
CA TYR A 430 -16.84 -0.95 16.32
C TYR A 430 -18.20 -1.39 16.87
N THR A 431 -18.56 -2.64 16.73
CA THR A 431 -19.82 -3.16 17.28
C THR A 431 -19.86 -3.09 18.81
N ASP A 432 -18.71 -3.20 19.50
CA ASP A 432 -18.59 -2.95 20.94
C ASP A 432 -18.77 -1.46 21.28
N ALA A 433 -18.09 -0.57 20.55
CA ALA A 433 -18.16 0.87 20.76
C ALA A 433 -19.61 1.39 20.62
N PHE A 434 -20.34 0.91 19.62
CA PHE A 434 -21.73 1.29 19.35
C PHE A 434 -22.77 0.38 20.01
N LYS A 435 -22.35 -0.66 20.75
CA LYS A 435 -23.23 -1.61 21.47
C LYS A 435 -24.27 -2.26 20.54
N VAL A 436 -23.82 -2.75 19.38
CA VAL A 436 -24.69 -3.41 18.40
C VAL A 436 -24.99 -4.83 18.87
N ASP A 437 -26.17 -5.07 19.41
CA ASP A 437 -26.62 -6.39 19.85
C ASP A 437 -27.84 -6.84 19.06
N VAL A 438 -27.81 -8.09 18.56
CA VAL A 438 -28.91 -8.71 17.84
C VAL A 438 -29.31 -10.04 18.53
N LEU A 439 -30.55 -10.51 18.32
CA LEU A 439 -30.99 -11.77 18.89
C LEU A 439 -30.32 -12.95 18.17
N GLY A 440 -29.60 -13.78 18.91
CA GLY A 440 -29.05 -15.03 18.46
C GLY A 440 -30.10 -16.14 18.27
N VAL A 441 -29.69 -17.28 17.77
CA VAL A 441 -30.54 -18.46 17.56
C VAL A 441 -31.19 -18.94 18.87
N ASP A 442 -30.49 -18.79 19.99
CA ASP A 442 -30.94 -19.16 21.33
C ASP A 442 -31.76 -18.05 22.05
N GLY A 443 -32.06 -16.96 21.34
CA GLY A 443 -32.80 -15.81 21.86
C GLY A 443 -31.98 -14.89 22.76
N LYS A 444 -30.68 -15.11 22.92
CA LYS A 444 -29.80 -14.23 23.69
C LYS A 444 -29.17 -13.16 22.79
N PRO A 445 -28.79 -12.00 23.35
CA PRO A 445 -28.03 -11.00 22.61
C PRO A 445 -26.69 -11.56 22.13
N VAL A 446 -26.36 -11.32 20.85
CA VAL A 446 -25.07 -11.61 20.23
C VAL A 446 -24.56 -10.35 19.57
N ARG A 447 -23.28 -10.05 19.76
CA ARG A 447 -22.61 -8.92 19.13
C ARG A 447 -21.90 -9.36 17.87
N PRO A 448 -22.25 -8.79 16.70
CA PRO A 448 -21.62 -9.16 15.44
C PRO A 448 -20.13 -8.83 15.40
N THR A 449 -19.35 -9.63 14.68
CA THR A 449 -17.98 -9.33 14.28
C THR A 449 -17.98 -8.59 12.95
N MET A 450 -16.96 -7.78 12.71
CA MET A 450 -16.83 -6.91 11.55
C MET A 450 -15.50 -7.09 10.83
N GLY A 451 -15.55 -7.13 9.50
CA GLY A 451 -14.40 -6.95 8.61
C GLY A 451 -14.50 -5.64 7.84
N SER A 452 -13.36 -5.03 7.49
CA SER A 452 -13.27 -3.81 6.67
C SER A 452 -12.35 -4.05 5.48
N TYR A 453 -12.74 -3.56 4.29
CA TYR A 453 -12.10 -3.94 3.04
C TYR A 453 -12.06 -2.76 2.05
N GLY A 454 -10.89 -2.15 1.84
CA GLY A 454 -10.70 -0.97 1.00
C GLY A 454 -10.00 -1.26 -0.32
N ILE A 455 -10.44 -0.62 -1.42
CA ILE A 455 -9.70 -0.52 -2.70
C ILE A 455 -9.63 0.96 -3.09
N GLY A 456 -8.41 1.46 -3.29
CA GLY A 456 -8.18 2.80 -3.84
C GLY A 456 -8.42 2.82 -5.35
N VAL A 457 -9.65 3.08 -5.80
CA VAL A 457 -10.02 3.02 -7.24
C VAL A 457 -9.22 4.04 -8.06
N SER A 458 -9.09 5.27 -7.57
CA SER A 458 -8.26 6.30 -8.24
C SER A 458 -6.79 5.90 -8.27
N ARG A 459 -6.28 5.32 -7.18
CA ARG A 459 -4.90 4.84 -7.06
C ARG A 459 -4.64 3.68 -8.01
N ALA A 460 -5.62 2.79 -8.22
CA ALA A 460 -5.52 1.70 -9.18
C ALA A 460 -5.29 2.20 -10.62
N VAL A 461 -5.88 3.35 -11.02
CA VAL A 461 -5.59 3.97 -12.33
C VAL A 461 -4.09 4.30 -12.47
N ALA A 462 -3.50 4.91 -11.42
CA ALA A 462 -2.08 5.22 -11.44
C ALA A 462 -1.20 3.96 -11.38
N ALA A 463 -1.55 2.97 -10.56
CA ALA A 463 -0.81 1.71 -10.47
C ALA A 463 -0.82 0.94 -11.81
N ILE A 464 -1.95 0.95 -12.54
CA ILE A 464 -2.02 0.39 -13.89
C ILE A 464 -1.09 1.17 -14.83
N ALA A 465 -1.11 2.51 -14.77
CA ALA A 465 -0.22 3.33 -15.58
C ALA A 465 1.27 3.12 -15.26
N GLU A 466 1.63 2.80 -14.00
CA GLU A 466 3.00 2.44 -13.61
C GLU A 466 3.42 1.06 -14.16
N GLN A 467 2.53 0.08 -14.21
CA GLN A 467 2.86 -1.26 -14.71
C GLN A 467 2.70 -1.41 -16.22
N HIS A 468 1.90 -0.54 -16.85
CA HIS A 468 1.50 -0.65 -18.26
C HIS A 468 1.84 0.62 -19.04
N HIS A 469 3.11 0.87 -19.26
CA HIS A 469 3.63 1.91 -20.14
C HIS A 469 4.95 1.48 -20.79
N ASP A 470 5.34 2.22 -21.82
CA ASP A 470 6.68 2.16 -22.40
C ASP A 470 7.19 3.59 -22.67
N ASP A 471 8.33 3.73 -23.33
CA ASP A 471 8.94 5.03 -23.65
C ASP A 471 8.07 5.94 -24.53
N ARG A 472 7.04 5.41 -25.19
CA ARG A 472 6.13 6.13 -26.08
C ARG A 472 4.87 6.60 -25.39
N GLY A 473 4.40 5.90 -24.34
CA GLY A 473 3.18 6.27 -23.61
C GLY A 473 2.53 5.11 -22.87
N LEU A 474 1.28 5.30 -22.49
CA LEU A 474 0.46 4.32 -21.78
C LEU A 474 0.15 3.08 -22.64
N LEU A 475 -0.21 1.97 -22.02
CA LEU A 475 -0.66 0.74 -22.67
C LEU A 475 -1.75 0.05 -21.84
N TRP A 476 -2.95 0.56 -21.91
CA TRP A 476 -4.07 0.10 -21.07
C TRP A 476 -4.43 -1.37 -21.27
N PRO A 477 -4.69 -2.11 -20.19
CA PRO A 477 -5.37 -3.41 -20.26
C PRO A 477 -6.74 -3.28 -20.94
N ASP A 478 -7.16 -4.31 -21.66
CA ASP A 478 -8.35 -4.24 -22.54
C ASP A 478 -9.65 -3.95 -21.77
N GLU A 479 -9.81 -4.52 -20.59
CA GLU A 479 -11.03 -4.38 -19.81
C GLU A 479 -11.23 -2.94 -19.30
N VAL A 480 -10.15 -2.23 -19.01
CA VAL A 480 -10.21 -0.89 -18.41
C VAL A 480 -9.85 0.25 -19.36
N GLY A 481 -9.26 -0.05 -20.52
CA GLY A 481 -8.91 0.96 -21.51
C GLY A 481 -10.11 1.80 -21.97
N PRO A 482 -9.90 3.08 -22.34
CA PRO A 482 -11.02 3.98 -22.69
C PRO A 482 -11.75 3.57 -23.97
N ALA A 483 -11.09 2.81 -24.86
CA ALA A 483 -11.67 2.21 -26.07
C ALA A 483 -10.96 0.89 -26.39
N ASP A 484 -11.62 0.05 -27.24
CA ASP A 484 -11.07 -1.23 -27.69
C ASP A 484 -10.12 -1.05 -28.88
N VAL A 485 -10.37 0.01 -29.66
CA VAL A 485 -9.59 0.38 -30.84
C VAL A 485 -9.49 1.88 -31.02
N HIS A 486 -8.33 2.34 -31.48
CA HIS A 486 -8.08 3.71 -31.90
C HIS A 486 -7.93 3.75 -33.43
N ILE A 487 -8.84 4.41 -34.13
CA ILE A 487 -8.76 4.61 -35.58
C ILE A 487 -8.07 5.95 -35.84
N VAL A 488 -7.02 5.94 -36.64
CA VAL A 488 -6.26 7.13 -37.02
C VAL A 488 -6.46 7.40 -38.51
N ALA A 489 -7.19 8.49 -38.85
CA ALA A 489 -7.24 8.98 -40.21
C ALA A 489 -5.92 9.69 -40.55
N ALA A 490 -5.02 9.01 -41.27
CA ALA A 490 -3.65 9.51 -41.52
C ALA A 490 -3.54 10.47 -42.73
N GLY A 491 -4.67 10.94 -43.25
CA GLY A 491 -4.76 11.88 -44.36
C GLY A 491 -5.88 12.90 -44.15
N ARG A 492 -6.32 13.48 -45.27
CA ARG A 492 -7.41 14.46 -45.32
C ARG A 492 -8.57 13.87 -46.09
N ASP A 493 -9.71 14.51 -46.04
CA ASP A 493 -10.92 14.22 -46.85
C ASP A 493 -11.32 12.72 -46.79
N GLY A 494 -11.15 11.96 -47.84
CA GLY A 494 -11.63 10.58 -47.94
C GLY A 494 -11.15 9.62 -46.87
N GLN A 495 -9.95 9.84 -46.26
CA GLN A 495 -9.48 9.03 -45.12
C GLN A 495 -10.29 9.30 -43.85
N VAL A 496 -10.71 10.54 -43.62
CA VAL A 496 -11.55 10.88 -42.46
C VAL A 496 -12.94 10.26 -42.63
N GLU A 497 -13.53 10.35 -43.82
CA GLU A 497 -14.83 9.76 -44.11
C GLU A 497 -14.79 8.23 -43.95
N ALA A 498 -13.78 7.57 -44.51
CA ALA A 498 -13.60 6.12 -44.39
C ALA A 498 -13.34 5.68 -42.94
N ALA A 499 -12.59 6.45 -42.17
CA ALA A 499 -12.33 6.18 -40.74
C ALA A 499 -13.64 6.28 -39.93
N LEU A 500 -14.46 7.27 -40.20
CA LEU A 500 -15.77 7.43 -39.54
C LEU A 500 -16.77 6.33 -39.95
N ALA A 501 -16.79 5.93 -41.21
CA ALA A 501 -17.60 4.81 -41.66
C ALA A 501 -17.19 3.50 -40.99
N LEU A 502 -15.88 3.19 -40.96
CA LEU A 502 -15.33 2.03 -40.25
C LEU A 502 -15.69 2.09 -38.76
N ALA A 503 -15.58 3.26 -38.14
CA ALA A 503 -15.92 3.43 -36.74
C ALA A 503 -17.41 3.10 -36.47
N GLY A 504 -18.32 3.50 -37.37
CA GLY A 504 -19.76 3.14 -37.31
C GLY A 504 -19.92 1.62 -37.30
N THR A 505 -19.32 0.92 -38.26
CA THR A 505 -19.36 -0.55 -38.36
C THR A 505 -18.83 -1.24 -37.07
N LEU A 506 -17.74 -0.76 -36.52
CA LEU A 506 -17.18 -1.32 -35.28
C LEU A 506 -18.07 -1.07 -34.06
N VAL A 507 -18.72 0.09 -33.99
CA VAL A 507 -19.68 0.39 -32.92
C VAL A 507 -20.96 -0.48 -33.06
N GLU A 508 -21.44 -0.72 -34.26
CA GLU A 508 -22.55 -1.66 -34.52
C GLU A 508 -22.19 -3.09 -34.10
N ALA A 509 -20.91 -3.47 -34.23
CA ALA A 509 -20.38 -4.73 -33.72
C ALA A 509 -20.15 -4.74 -32.19
N GLY A 510 -20.60 -3.71 -31.46
CA GLY A 510 -20.51 -3.62 -29.99
C GLY A 510 -19.18 -3.07 -29.44
N LEU A 511 -18.25 -2.67 -30.30
CA LEU A 511 -16.94 -2.19 -29.88
C LEU A 511 -16.95 -0.71 -29.45
N ARG A 512 -15.99 -0.37 -28.61
CA ARG A 512 -15.71 1.00 -28.16
C ARG A 512 -14.62 1.58 -29.06
N VAL A 513 -14.90 2.66 -29.71
CA VAL A 513 -14.03 3.22 -30.74
C VAL A 513 -13.64 4.66 -30.40
N LEU A 514 -12.34 4.96 -30.43
CA LEU A 514 -11.80 6.30 -30.48
C LEU A 514 -11.34 6.58 -31.92
N VAL A 515 -11.74 7.71 -32.50
CA VAL A 515 -11.32 8.11 -33.86
C VAL A 515 -10.57 9.43 -33.80
N ASP A 516 -9.36 9.46 -34.36
CA ASP A 516 -8.65 10.70 -34.64
C ASP A 516 -9.03 11.22 -36.04
N ASP A 517 -10.09 12.01 -36.05
CA ASP A 517 -10.68 12.63 -37.22
C ASP A 517 -10.30 14.10 -37.40
N ARG A 518 -9.24 14.59 -36.73
CA ARG A 518 -8.78 15.99 -36.78
C ARG A 518 -8.07 16.28 -38.10
N PRO A 519 -8.71 17.01 -39.05
CA PRO A 519 -8.17 17.15 -40.41
C PRO A 519 -6.93 18.06 -40.50
N GLN A 520 -6.76 18.94 -39.52
CA GLN A 520 -5.69 19.97 -39.51
C GLN A 520 -4.34 19.43 -38.99
N LEU A 521 -4.30 18.25 -38.41
CA LEU A 521 -3.07 17.68 -37.83
C LEU A 521 -2.36 16.75 -38.79
N SER A 522 -1.03 16.73 -38.74
CA SER A 522 -0.22 15.78 -39.50
C SER A 522 -0.38 14.36 -38.94
N ALA A 523 -0.19 13.37 -39.79
CA ALA A 523 -0.20 11.97 -39.40
C ALA A 523 0.79 11.65 -38.27
N GLY A 524 1.96 12.27 -38.27
CA GLY A 524 2.97 12.10 -37.22
C GLY A 524 2.46 12.52 -35.85
N VAL A 525 1.78 13.67 -35.73
CA VAL A 525 1.18 14.12 -34.48
C VAL A 525 0.10 13.15 -34.01
N LYS A 526 -0.76 12.68 -34.92
CA LYS A 526 -1.81 11.71 -34.60
C LYS A 526 -1.25 10.37 -34.09
N PHE A 527 -0.15 9.89 -34.67
CA PHE A 527 0.51 8.67 -34.20
C PHE A 527 1.11 8.85 -32.80
N THR A 528 1.78 9.97 -32.56
CA THR A 528 2.33 10.28 -31.23
C THR A 528 1.22 10.38 -30.18
N ASP A 529 0.09 11.02 -30.52
CA ASP A 529 -1.08 11.09 -29.63
C ASP A 529 -1.66 9.69 -29.37
N ALA A 530 -1.78 8.84 -30.40
CA ALA A 530 -2.30 7.49 -30.26
C ALA A 530 -1.40 6.61 -29.35
N GLU A 531 -0.08 6.72 -29.49
CA GLU A 531 0.88 6.02 -28.63
C GLU A 531 0.80 6.53 -27.20
N LEU A 532 0.71 7.83 -27.00
CA LEU A 532 0.61 8.45 -25.67
C LEU A 532 -0.69 8.07 -24.95
N ILE A 533 -1.84 8.08 -25.65
CA ILE A 533 -3.15 7.69 -25.10
C ILE A 533 -3.18 6.22 -24.68
N GLY A 534 -2.52 5.33 -25.41
CA GLY A 534 -2.25 3.99 -24.93
C GLY A 534 -3.33 2.94 -25.20
N ILE A 535 -4.20 3.11 -26.20
CA ILE A 535 -5.07 2.04 -26.69
C ILE A 535 -4.23 1.05 -27.48
N ALA A 536 -4.24 -0.23 -27.07
CA ALA A 536 -3.32 -1.22 -27.61
C ALA A 536 -3.48 -1.48 -29.12
N ARG A 537 -4.72 -1.41 -29.63
CA ARG A 537 -5.06 -1.66 -31.03
C ARG A 537 -5.29 -0.37 -31.77
N THR A 538 -4.55 -0.15 -32.84
CA THR A 538 -4.69 1.03 -33.71
C THR A 538 -4.97 0.57 -35.13
N VAL A 539 -5.95 1.21 -35.78
CA VAL A 539 -6.23 1.04 -37.21
C VAL A 539 -5.90 2.33 -37.92
N VAL A 540 -4.97 2.29 -38.88
CA VAL A 540 -4.55 3.46 -39.64
C VAL A 540 -5.23 3.44 -41.02
N VAL A 541 -6.12 4.40 -41.24
CA VAL A 541 -6.71 4.67 -42.54
C VAL A 541 -5.83 5.68 -43.27
N GLY A 542 -4.99 5.18 -44.17
CA GLY A 542 -3.93 5.96 -44.79
C GLY A 542 -3.89 5.84 -46.32
N ARG A 543 -2.66 5.80 -46.89
CA ARG A 543 -2.42 5.84 -48.35
C ARG A 543 -3.04 4.66 -49.10
N ARG A 544 -3.13 3.48 -48.47
CA ARG A 544 -3.68 2.28 -49.08
C ARG A 544 -5.19 2.19 -49.08
N LEU A 545 -5.88 3.28 -48.65
CA LEU A 545 -7.34 3.37 -48.72
C LEU A 545 -7.86 3.14 -50.14
N ALA A 546 -7.13 3.63 -51.18
CA ALA A 546 -7.51 3.44 -52.59
C ALA A 546 -7.51 1.95 -52.99
N GLU A 547 -6.78 1.09 -52.31
CA GLU A 547 -6.75 -0.37 -52.46
C GLU A 547 -7.78 -1.07 -51.54
N GLY A 548 -8.60 -0.34 -50.80
CA GLY A 548 -9.53 -0.87 -49.81
C GLY A 548 -8.86 -1.40 -48.53
N MET A 549 -7.59 -1.00 -48.28
CA MET A 549 -6.75 -1.51 -47.17
C MET A 549 -6.60 -0.47 -46.06
N ALA A 550 -6.50 -0.96 -44.81
CA ALA A 550 -6.05 -0.21 -43.66
C ALA A 550 -4.93 -0.98 -42.93
N GLU A 551 -4.03 -0.27 -42.26
CA GLU A 551 -2.98 -0.90 -41.46
C GLU A 551 -3.50 -1.16 -40.04
N PHE A 552 -3.55 -2.41 -39.63
CA PHE A 552 -3.76 -2.83 -38.24
C PHE A 552 -2.44 -2.87 -37.49
N ARG A 553 -2.45 -2.34 -36.27
CA ARG A 553 -1.31 -2.36 -35.34
C ARG A 553 -1.79 -2.82 -33.97
N ASN A 554 -1.12 -3.83 -33.42
CA ASN A 554 -1.28 -4.20 -32.02
C ASN A 554 0.02 -3.88 -31.26
N ARG A 555 -0.01 -2.85 -30.44
CA ARG A 555 1.18 -2.36 -29.74
C ARG A 555 1.67 -3.34 -28.68
N ARG A 556 0.78 -4.17 -28.11
CA ARG A 556 1.11 -5.16 -27.09
C ARG A 556 1.91 -6.33 -27.66
N THR A 557 1.54 -6.81 -28.85
CA THR A 557 2.22 -7.92 -29.52
C THR A 557 3.30 -7.47 -30.49
N GLY A 558 3.33 -6.20 -30.87
CA GLY A 558 4.16 -5.65 -31.93
C GLY A 558 3.68 -5.97 -33.35
N GLU A 559 2.54 -6.64 -33.50
CA GLU A 559 1.96 -7.02 -34.79
C GLU A 559 1.59 -5.80 -35.65
N ARG A 560 1.90 -5.89 -36.93
CA ARG A 560 1.46 -4.93 -37.97
C ARG A 560 1.08 -5.70 -39.22
N ALA A 561 -0.11 -5.40 -39.72
CA ALA A 561 -0.62 -6.05 -40.95
C ALA A 561 -1.46 -5.07 -41.76
N ASP A 562 -1.35 -5.15 -43.09
CA ASP A 562 -2.30 -4.52 -44.00
C ASP A 562 -3.53 -5.43 -44.14
N VAL A 563 -4.70 -4.91 -43.83
CA VAL A 563 -5.97 -5.67 -43.76
C VAL A 563 -7.01 -4.98 -44.63
N LEU A 564 -7.87 -5.75 -45.30
CA LEU A 564 -9.02 -5.17 -45.95
C LEU A 564 -9.91 -4.47 -44.92
N ILE A 565 -10.39 -3.28 -45.23
CA ILE A 565 -11.24 -2.49 -44.31
C ILE A 565 -12.47 -3.29 -43.87
N THR A 566 -13.01 -4.10 -44.75
CA THR A 566 -14.15 -5.01 -44.50
C THR A 566 -13.83 -6.11 -43.49
N ASP A 567 -12.55 -6.49 -43.34
CA ASP A 567 -12.11 -7.55 -42.43
C ASP A 567 -11.68 -7.02 -41.04
N ILE A 568 -11.51 -5.71 -40.91
CA ILE A 568 -11.08 -5.07 -39.62
C ILE A 568 -11.98 -5.47 -38.45
N PRO A 569 -13.33 -5.51 -38.54
CA PRO A 569 -14.16 -5.92 -37.41
C PRO A 569 -13.80 -7.31 -36.89
N ARG A 570 -13.60 -8.27 -37.81
CA ARG A 570 -13.20 -9.64 -37.45
C ARG A 570 -11.79 -9.67 -36.80
N VAL A 571 -10.84 -8.92 -37.34
CA VAL A 571 -9.47 -8.84 -36.80
C VAL A 571 -9.47 -8.25 -35.39
N ILE A 572 -10.19 -7.17 -35.15
CA ILE A 572 -10.30 -6.54 -33.82
C ILE A 572 -10.95 -7.51 -32.83
N THR A 573 -12.07 -8.11 -33.18
CA THR A 573 -12.78 -9.06 -32.30
C THR A 573 -11.91 -10.26 -31.96
N SER A 574 -11.19 -10.82 -32.94
CA SER A 574 -10.26 -11.92 -32.71
C SER A 574 -9.06 -11.52 -31.83
N ALA A 575 -8.63 -10.27 -31.86
CA ALA A 575 -7.52 -9.77 -31.04
C ALA A 575 -7.96 -9.37 -29.61
N LEU A 576 -9.25 -9.32 -29.34
CA LEU A 576 -9.82 -9.07 -27.99
C LEU A 576 -10.13 -10.37 -27.23
N GLY A 577 -10.37 -11.47 -27.93
CA GLY A 577 -10.70 -12.76 -27.34
C GLY A 577 -9.57 -13.72 -27.30
#